data_a9d28754c3d84038cbaae386785db77f
#
_entry.id   a9d28754c3d84038cbaae386785db77f
#
_cell.length_a   1.000
_cell.length_b   1.000
_cell.length_c   1.000
_cell.angle_alpha   90.00
_cell.angle_beta   90.00
_cell.angle_gamma   90.00
#
_symmetry.space_group_name_H-M   'P 1'
#
loop_
_entity.id
_entity.type
_entity.pdbx_description
1 polymer ?
#
loop_
_entity_poly.entity_id
_entity_poly.type
_entity_poly.pdbx_seq_one_letter_code
_entity_poly.pdbx_strand_id
1 'polypeptide(L)'
;MTLDEVLAYIHKVDWRGSVPGLSRIDTLLGLLGHPERHVKYVHVTGTNGKGSTCAMLASVLRAAGYKTGLYTSPYIFRFNERMQINGAPIPDDTLCALVEELRPLADRMADPPTEFELVTAIGLTWFAREACDIVVCEVGMGGEFDATNVIPAPEAAVLTNIGLDHTKVLGNTVEAIAATKAGIIKPDCHAVLYPCAPSVQEVVAVRCRAAGAPLTVADFDALSSVCDTLEGQIFNYGPYKDLRMPLLGGHQLRNAAVALTTIDVLRQRGWHIDESAVRQGLAQTAWPGRFQVVRRQPTIILDGGHNPQCMVSLAAAIREYLPGQPVTVLTGVLADKDYGKMYDQLAPLAARFITVTPHNPRALDAGELAAFLRRYGKPVTACDTIREGVSRMLADTPPDGTAVCCGSLYLLGNVVQSLEKV
;
A
#
# COMPACT_ATOMS: atom_id res chain seq x y z
N MET A 1 -1.95 24.15 17.42
CA MET A 1 -2.59 24.20 16.06
C MET A 1 -3.80 23.29 16.04
N THR A 2 -4.85 23.63 15.30
CA THR A 2 -5.95 22.68 14.98
C THR A 2 -5.46 21.63 13.98
N LEU A 3 -6.18 20.50 13.85
CA LEU A 3 -5.84 19.48 12.85
C LEU A 3 -5.83 20.06 11.40
N ASP A 4 -6.81 20.91 11.08
CA ASP A 4 -6.88 21.53 9.75
C ASP A 4 -5.68 22.44 9.47
N GLU A 5 -5.23 23.21 10.48
CA GLU A 5 -4.02 24.04 10.36
C GLU A 5 -2.76 23.18 10.20
N VAL A 6 -2.69 22.04 10.89
CA VAL A 6 -1.58 21.07 10.78
C VAL A 6 -1.54 20.44 9.39
N LEU A 7 -2.67 19.96 8.89
CA LEU A 7 -2.75 19.40 7.55
C LEU A 7 -2.47 20.45 6.47
N ALA A 8 -2.97 21.68 6.64
CA ALA A 8 -2.66 22.78 5.74
C ALA A 8 -1.16 23.12 5.75
N TYR A 9 -0.49 23.05 6.90
CA TYR A 9 0.97 23.22 6.96
C TYR A 9 1.69 22.09 6.22
N ILE A 10 1.37 20.84 6.51
CA ILE A 10 2.00 19.68 5.88
C ILE A 10 1.88 19.75 4.35
N HIS A 11 0.69 20.05 3.84
CA HIS A 11 0.43 20.13 2.39
C HIS A 11 0.94 21.41 1.72
N LYS A 12 1.29 22.45 2.48
CA LYS A 12 1.94 23.67 1.98
C LYS A 12 3.43 23.52 1.78
N VAL A 13 4.07 22.57 2.49
CA VAL A 13 5.49 22.31 2.31
C VAL A 13 5.69 21.96 0.84
N ASP A 14 6.35 22.88 0.16
CA ASP A 14 6.40 23.04 -1.28
C ASP A 14 6.47 21.71 -2.03
N TRP A 15 5.48 21.46 -2.90
CA TRP A 15 5.42 20.23 -3.69
C TRP A 15 6.49 20.27 -4.79
N ARG A 16 7.76 20.22 -4.37
CA ARG A 16 8.91 20.09 -5.27
C ARG A 16 8.95 18.74 -5.98
N GLY A 17 7.90 17.92 -5.77
CA GLY A 17 7.88 16.54 -6.21
C GLY A 17 8.79 15.66 -5.34
N SER A 18 9.07 14.45 -5.81
CA SER A 18 10.08 13.59 -5.20
C SER A 18 11.47 14.12 -5.55
N VAL A 19 12.13 14.75 -4.58
CA VAL A 19 13.53 15.19 -4.69
C VAL A 19 14.41 14.11 -4.09
N PRO A 20 15.15 13.32 -4.91
CA PRO A 20 15.98 12.24 -4.40
C PRO A 20 17.05 12.73 -3.42
N GLY A 21 17.28 11.96 -2.36
CA GLY A 21 18.33 12.24 -1.37
C GLY A 21 17.80 12.12 0.06
N LEU A 22 18.68 11.77 0.99
CA LEU A 22 18.34 11.55 2.40
C LEU A 22 18.83 12.70 3.31
N SER A 23 19.60 13.65 2.78
CA SER A 23 20.26 14.70 3.59
C SER A 23 19.26 15.58 4.35
N ARG A 24 18.14 15.96 3.75
CA ARG A 24 17.14 16.82 4.39
C ARG A 24 16.48 16.13 5.58
N ILE A 25 15.99 14.90 5.38
CA ILE A 25 15.36 14.15 6.47
C ILE A 25 16.38 13.76 7.54
N ASP A 26 17.61 13.39 7.18
CA ASP A 26 18.68 13.10 8.13
C ASP A 26 19.03 14.32 8.98
N THR A 27 19.10 15.52 8.37
CA THR A 27 19.29 16.78 9.08
C THR A 27 18.14 17.04 10.05
N LEU A 28 16.90 16.89 9.61
CA LEU A 28 15.71 17.10 10.47
C LEU A 28 15.71 16.14 11.66
N LEU A 29 15.95 14.85 11.42
CA LEU A 29 16.04 13.84 12.47
C LEU A 29 17.24 14.07 13.39
N GLY A 30 18.35 14.57 12.87
CA GLY A 30 19.52 14.99 13.66
C GLY A 30 19.17 16.10 14.66
N LEU A 31 18.34 17.08 14.26
CA LEU A 31 17.83 18.14 15.16
C LEU A 31 16.91 17.58 16.26
N LEU A 32 16.34 16.39 16.06
CA LEU A 32 15.49 15.67 16.99
C LEU A 32 16.24 14.59 17.80
N GLY A 33 17.56 14.47 17.64
CA GLY A 33 18.40 13.48 18.34
C GLY A 33 18.35 12.08 17.74
N HIS A 34 18.03 11.94 16.45
CA HIS A 34 17.96 10.67 15.71
C HIS A 34 17.01 9.64 16.35
N PRO A 35 15.72 9.96 16.53
CA PRO A 35 14.76 9.04 17.13
C PRO A 35 14.62 7.73 16.36
N GLU A 36 14.83 7.72 15.05
CA GLU A 36 14.78 6.54 14.19
C GLU A 36 15.77 5.45 14.57
N ARG A 37 16.84 5.77 15.32
CA ARG A 37 17.87 4.81 15.74
C ARG A 37 17.48 3.99 16.97
N HIS A 38 16.37 4.34 17.63
CA HIS A 38 15.94 3.71 18.88
C HIS A 38 14.87 2.62 18.66
N VAL A 39 14.50 2.33 17.42
CA VAL A 39 13.46 1.37 17.06
C VAL A 39 13.99 0.36 16.05
N LYS A 40 13.47 -0.86 16.07
CA LYS A 40 13.73 -1.89 15.07
C LYS A 40 12.74 -1.80 13.91
N TYR A 41 13.14 -2.25 12.72
CA TYR A 41 12.32 -2.08 11.52
C TYR A 41 12.20 -3.35 10.69
N VAL A 42 11.02 -3.56 10.08
CA VAL A 42 10.85 -4.31 8.84
C VAL A 42 10.60 -3.27 7.74
N HIS A 43 11.45 -3.19 6.74
CA HIS A 43 11.38 -2.20 5.68
C HIS A 43 10.87 -2.83 4.40
N VAL A 44 9.74 -2.35 3.87
CA VAL A 44 9.01 -3.01 2.78
C VAL A 44 8.94 -2.12 1.55
N THR A 45 9.53 -2.57 0.44
CA THR A 45 9.42 -1.93 -0.88
C THR A 45 8.78 -2.87 -1.91
N GLY A 46 8.46 -2.35 -3.07
CA GLY A 46 7.88 -3.07 -4.20
C GLY A 46 7.09 -2.14 -5.11
N THR A 47 6.62 -2.64 -6.22
CA THR A 47 5.66 -1.90 -7.06
C THR A 47 4.26 -2.09 -6.49
N ASN A 48 3.82 -3.33 -6.32
CA ASN A 48 2.50 -3.68 -5.78
C ASN A 48 2.65 -4.60 -4.56
N GLY A 49 1.64 -4.64 -3.70
CA GLY A 49 1.60 -5.54 -2.53
C GLY A 49 2.25 -4.99 -1.25
N LYS A 50 2.97 -3.86 -1.29
CA LYS A 50 3.64 -3.28 -0.12
C LYS A 50 2.72 -3.15 1.08
N GLY A 51 1.68 -2.32 0.97
CA GLY A 51 0.77 -2.04 2.09
C GLY A 51 0.05 -3.28 2.62
N SER A 52 -0.39 -4.22 1.76
CA SER A 52 -0.98 -5.49 2.19
C SER A 52 0.01 -6.35 2.98
N THR A 53 1.27 -6.46 2.50
CA THR A 53 2.34 -7.19 3.20
C THR A 53 2.66 -6.51 4.54
N CYS A 54 2.74 -5.18 4.57
CA CYS A 54 2.93 -4.42 5.81
C CYS A 54 1.80 -4.68 6.83
N ALA A 55 0.54 -4.66 6.38
CA ALA A 55 -0.61 -4.90 7.24
C ALA A 55 -0.59 -6.32 7.84
N MET A 56 -0.26 -7.34 7.03
CA MET A 56 -0.12 -8.72 7.50
C MET A 56 1.00 -8.85 8.54
N LEU A 57 2.18 -8.29 8.26
CA LEU A 57 3.33 -8.30 9.16
C LEU A 57 3.02 -7.60 10.48
N ALA A 58 2.45 -6.39 10.43
CA ALA A 58 2.09 -5.63 11.61
C ALA A 58 1.02 -6.35 12.45
N SER A 59 0.04 -7.00 11.80
CA SER A 59 -0.99 -7.77 12.50
C SER A 59 -0.41 -8.99 13.21
N VAL A 60 0.52 -9.72 12.58
CA VAL A 60 1.19 -10.89 13.19
C VAL A 60 2.10 -10.47 14.35
N LEU A 61 2.89 -9.41 14.17
CA LEU A 61 3.78 -8.90 15.23
C LEU A 61 2.99 -8.41 16.45
N ARG A 62 1.87 -7.71 16.23
CA ARG A 62 0.94 -7.34 17.30
C ARG A 62 0.35 -8.56 18.00
N ALA A 63 -0.07 -9.59 17.25
CA ALA A 63 -0.60 -10.83 17.82
C ALA A 63 0.46 -11.58 18.63
N ALA A 64 1.74 -11.44 18.29
CA ALA A 64 2.87 -11.96 19.05
C ALA A 64 3.19 -11.16 20.33
N GLY A 65 2.45 -10.08 20.61
CA GLY A 65 2.59 -9.26 21.82
C GLY A 65 3.54 -8.08 21.70
N TYR A 66 4.12 -7.80 20.52
CA TYR A 66 4.99 -6.64 20.32
C TYR A 66 4.20 -5.34 20.16
N LYS A 67 4.69 -4.25 20.76
CA LYS A 67 4.20 -2.89 20.46
C LYS A 67 4.67 -2.52 19.06
N THR A 68 3.79 -2.71 18.09
CA THR A 68 4.10 -2.67 16.67
C THR A 68 3.65 -1.36 16.04
N GLY A 69 4.60 -0.60 15.48
CA GLY A 69 4.33 0.52 14.61
C GLY A 69 4.05 0.05 13.17
N LEU A 70 3.19 0.79 12.48
CA LEU A 70 2.92 0.62 11.05
C LEU A 70 2.98 1.99 10.38
N TYR A 71 3.90 2.17 9.42
CA TYR A 71 4.00 3.36 8.58
C TYR A 71 3.66 3.01 7.14
N THR A 72 2.66 3.68 6.54
CA THR A 72 2.14 3.38 5.20
C THR A 72 1.79 4.63 4.41
N SER A 73 1.75 4.53 3.07
CA SER A 73 1.35 5.61 2.18
C SER A 73 0.79 5.10 0.84
N PRO A 74 -0.16 5.83 0.22
CA PRO A 74 -0.93 6.93 0.79
C PRO A 74 -2.03 6.44 1.75
N TYR A 75 -2.69 7.36 2.45
CA TYR A 75 -3.91 7.06 3.22
C TYR A 75 -5.14 6.97 2.29
N ILE A 76 -6.23 6.34 2.77
CA ILE A 76 -7.49 6.20 2.04
C ILE A 76 -8.57 7.12 2.60
N PHE A 77 -8.78 7.12 3.91
CA PHE A 77 -9.86 7.86 4.57
C PHE A 77 -9.35 9.07 5.35
N ARG A 78 -8.34 8.89 6.19
CA ARG A 78 -7.81 9.94 7.07
C ARG A 78 -6.29 9.95 7.03
N PHE A 79 -5.71 11.14 7.08
CA PHE A 79 -4.25 11.33 7.10
C PHE A 79 -3.54 10.49 8.16
N ASN A 80 -4.15 10.38 9.34
CA ASN A 80 -3.62 9.66 10.50
C ASN A 80 -3.37 8.17 10.24
N GLU A 81 -4.03 7.56 9.23
CA GLU A 81 -3.83 6.15 8.86
C GLU A 81 -2.40 5.84 8.43
N ARG A 82 -1.64 6.87 8.03
CA ARG A 82 -0.23 6.72 7.64
C ARG A 82 0.65 6.20 8.76
N MET A 83 0.25 6.44 10.01
CA MET A 83 1.02 6.11 11.22
C MET A 83 0.09 5.45 12.22
N GLN A 84 0.36 4.18 12.54
CA GLN A 84 -0.46 3.39 13.47
C GLN A 84 0.43 2.70 14.48
N ILE A 85 -0.06 2.53 15.71
CA ILE A 85 0.54 1.66 16.73
C ILE A 85 -0.53 0.65 17.14
N ASN A 86 -0.19 -0.63 17.05
CA ASN A 86 -1.10 -1.75 17.37
C ASN A 86 -2.46 -1.65 16.64
N GLY A 87 -2.47 -1.09 15.42
CA GLY A 87 -3.65 -0.91 14.57
C GLY A 87 -4.47 0.34 14.90
N ALA A 88 -4.09 1.16 15.87
CA ALA A 88 -4.69 2.45 16.15
C ALA A 88 -3.93 3.58 15.45
N PRO A 89 -4.59 4.40 14.60
CA PRO A 89 -3.98 5.58 14.01
C PRO A 89 -3.49 6.57 15.05
N ILE A 90 -2.47 7.38 14.69
CA ILE A 90 -1.99 8.46 15.55
C ILE A 90 -3.14 9.38 15.96
N PRO A 91 -3.31 9.70 17.27
CA PRO A 91 -4.33 10.64 17.74
C PRO A 91 -4.12 12.04 17.16
N ASP A 92 -5.22 12.76 16.90
CA ASP A 92 -5.17 14.13 16.34
C ASP A 92 -4.32 15.06 17.20
N ASP A 93 -4.50 15.04 18.52
CA ASP A 93 -3.74 15.88 19.45
C ASP A 93 -2.24 15.55 19.45
N THR A 94 -1.90 14.27 19.33
CA THR A 94 -0.50 13.82 19.23
C THR A 94 0.13 14.29 17.94
N LEU A 95 -0.59 14.15 16.80
CA LEU A 95 -0.13 14.66 15.51
C LEU A 95 0.08 16.18 15.56
N CYS A 96 -0.87 16.91 16.14
CA CYS A 96 -0.78 18.36 16.28
C CYS A 96 0.46 18.76 17.12
N ALA A 97 0.67 18.14 18.27
CA ALA A 97 1.81 18.43 19.14
C ALA A 97 3.16 18.14 18.43
N LEU A 98 3.27 17.03 17.71
CA LEU A 98 4.47 16.70 16.95
C LEU A 98 4.75 17.72 15.85
N VAL A 99 3.73 18.15 15.10
CA VAL A 99 3.90 19.15 14.06
C VAL A 99 4.29 20.51 14.64
N GLU A 100 3.69 20.92 15.76
CA GLU A 100 4.06 22.15 16.47
C GLU A 100 5.54 22.16 16.89
N GLU A 101 6.08 21.01 17.27
CA GLU A 101 7.49 20.85 17.62
C GLU A 101 8.41 20.83 16.39
N LEU A 102 8.07 20.03 15.36
CA LEU A 102 8.91 19.85 14.20
C LEU A 102 8.93 21.07 13.27
N ARG A 103 7.82 21.79 13.17
CA ARG A 103 7.67 22.95 12.30
C ARG A 103 8.78 23.99 12.44
N PRO A 104 9.08 24.54 13.64
CA PRO A 104 10.12 25.55 13.79
C PRO A 104 11.53 25.04 13.45
N LEU A 105 11.76 23.72 13.54
CA LEU A 105 13.00 23.09 13.11
C LEU A 105 13.08 23.03 11.59
N ALA A 106 12.02 22.50 10.95
CA ALA A 106 11.93 22.39 9.50
C ALA A 106 11.98 23.75 8.80
N ASP A 107 11.26 24.75 9.31
CA ASP A 107 11.19 26.11 8.73
C ASP A 107 12.55 26.86 8.80
N ARG A 108 13.46 26.48 9.70
CA ARG A 108 14.81 27.07 9.83
C ARG A 108 15.88 26.36 9.01
N MET A 109 15.59 25.22 8.42
CA MET A 109 16.56 24.49 7.59
C MET A 109 16.85 25.29 6.32
N ALA A 110 18.14 25.34 5.92
CA ALA A 110 18.56 25.99 4.67
C ALA A 110 17.96 25.29 3.43
N ASP A 111 17.81 23.97 3.49
CA ASP A 111 17.08 23.14 2.52
C ASP A 111 15.97 22.41 3.28
N PRO A 112 14.74 22.95 3.27
CA PRO A 112 13.62 22.41 4.06
C PRO A 112 13.16 21.05 3.54
N PRO A 113 12.59 20.19 4.41
CA PRO A 113 12.10 18.88 4.01
C PRO A 113 10.93 18.99 3.02
N THR A 114 10.77 18.00 2.18
CA THR A 114 9.54 17.80 1.38
C THR A 114 8.39 17.35 2.28
N GLU A 115 7.14 17.39 1.78
CA GLU A 115 5.97 16.87 2.51
C GLU A 115 6.22 15.43 3.00
N PHE A 116 6.70 14.55 2.11
CA PHE A 116 6.90 13.14 2.48
C PHE A 116 8.02 12.96 3.51
N GLU A 117 9.10 13.73 3.43
CA GLU A 117 10.18 13.72 4.42
C GLU A 117 9.70 14.22 5.79
N LEU A 118 8.92 15.30 5.82
CA LEU A 118 8.33 15.81 7.07
C LEU A 118 7.39 14.78 7.71
N VAL A 119 6.48 14.19 6.94
CA VAL A 119 5.55 13.17 7.41
C VAL A 119 6.29 11.93 7.91
N THR A 120 7.35 11.52 7.23
CA THR A 120 8.21 10.40 7.65
C THR A 120 8.89 10.72 8.98
N ALA A 121 9.47 11.92 9.13
CA ALA A 121 10.10 12.34 10.39
C ALA A 121 9.11 12.38 11.57
N ILE A 122 7.87 12.84 11.34
CA ILE A 122 6.79 12.81 12.34
C ILE A 122 6.53 11.37 12.79
N GLY A 123 6.34 10.44 11.83
CA GLY A 123 6.05 9.03 12.14
C GLY A 123 7.19 8.36 12.92
N LEU A 124 8.44 8.51 12.45
CA LEU A 124 9.61 7.93 13.11
C LEU A 124 9.80 8.48 14.52
N THR A 125 9.57 9.79 14.73
CA THR A 125 9.62 10.42 16.05
C THR A 125 8.54 9.88 16.98
N TRP A 126 7.31 9.71 16.48
CA TRP A 126 6.22 9.16 17.26
C TRP A 126 6.47 7.72 17.69
N PHE A 127 6.88 6.84 16.77
CA PHE A 127 7.16 5.45 17.09
C PHE A 127 8.28 5.29 18.14
N ALA A 128 9.31 6.13 18.07
CA ALA A 128 10.40 6.13 19.05
C ALA A 128 9.91 6.61 20.43
N ARG A 129 9.13 7.69 20.50
CA ARG A 129 8.56 8.22 21.75
C ARG A 129 7.63 7.25 22.43
N GLU A 130 6.85 6.54 21.63
CA GLU A 130 5.96 5.50 22.09
C GLU A 130 6.69 4.18 22.44
N ALA A 131 8.01 4.13 22.30
CA ALA A 131 8.82 2.94 22.54
C ALA A 131 8.26 1.69 21.83
N CYS A 132 8.01 1.81 20.51
CA CYS A 132 7.64 0.66 19.68
C CYS A 132 8.79 -0.35 19.68
N ASP A 133 8.48 -1.64 19.86
CA ASP A 133 9.46 -2.72 19.76
C ASP A 133 9.97 -2.87 18.32
N ILE A 134 9.05 -2.75 17.37
CA ILE A 134 9.32 -2.87 15.93
C ILE A 134 8.33 -2.03 15.11
N VAL A 135 8.81 -1.44 14.01
CA VAL A 135 8.00 -0.72 13.04
C VAL A 135 8.05 -1.41 11.70
N VAL A 136 6.88 -1.74 11.15
CA VAL A 136 6.75 -2.16 9.75
C VAL A 136 6.59 -0.90 8.92
N CYS A 137 7.61 -0.59 8.11
CA CYS A 137 7.76 0.67 7.39
C CYS A 137 7.63 0.46 5.88
N GLU A 138 6.57 0.99 5.27
CA GLU A 138 6.37 0.98 3.82
C GLU A 138 7.15 2.09 3.16
N VAL A 139 7.93 1.76 2.12
CA VAL A 139 8.59 2.72 1.23
C VAL A 139 7.55 3.46 0.40
N GLY A 140 7.65 4.77 0.31
CA GLY A 140 6.76 5.58 -0.53
C GLY A 140 6.99 5.33 -2.01
N MET A 141 8.24 5.48 -2.48
CA MET A 141 8.59 5.26 -3.88
C MET A 141 10.05 4.83 -4.03
N GLY A 142 10.29 3.81 -4.86
CA GLY A 142 11.65 3.31 -5.11
C GLY A 142 12.21 2.56 -3.91
N GLY A 143 13.24 3.11 -3.27
CA GLY A 143 13.88 2.52 -2.10
C GLY A 143 15.11 3.30 -1.67
N GLU A 144 16.17 3.34 -2.47
CA GLU A 144 17.49 3.89 -2.12
C GLU A 144 17.43 5.33 -1.59
N PHE A 145 16.65 6.18 -2.25
CA PHE A 145 16.52 7.61 -1.92
C PHE A 145 15.16 7.98 -1.32
N ASP A 146 14.36 6.99 -0.94
CA ASP A 146 13.09 7.22 -0.26
C ASP A 146 13.34 7.71 1.17
N ALA A 147 12.55 8.67 1.64
CA ALA A 147 12.72 9.24 2.97
C ALA A 147 12.72 8.18 4.08
N THR A 148 11.96 7.09 3.91
CA THR A 148 11.94 5.99 4.88
C THR A 148 13.28 5.26 4.99
N ASN A 149 14.16 5.37 3.98
CA ASN A 149 15.46 4.69 3.99
C ASN A 149 16.51 5.36 4.88
N VAL A 150 16.16 6.43 5.58
CA VAL A 150 17.01 7.05 6.62
C VAL A 150 17.19 6.15 7.87
N ILE A 151 16.27 5.18 8.08
CA ILE A 151 16.32 4.25 9.22
C ILE A 151 17.61 3.42 9.22
N PRO A 152 18.04 2.88 10.39
CA PRO A 152 19.19 1.95 10.45
C PRO A 152 18.91 0.66 9.66
N ALA A 153 19.87 -0.28 9.67
CA ALA A 153 19.67 -1.58 9.04
C ALA A 153 18.42 -2.27 9.59
N PRO A 154 17.43 -2.61 8.73
CA PRO A 154 16.21 -3.26 9.20
C PRO A 154 16.47 -4.72 9.58
N GLU A 155 15.64 -5.29 10.45
CA GLU A 155 15.64 -6.72 10.74
C GLU A 155 15.35 -7.55 9.47
N ALA A 156 14.44 -7.06 8.63
CA ALA A 156 14.19 -7.60 7.31
C ALA A 156 13.95 -6.47 6.28
N ALA A 157 14.63 -6.57 5.13
CA ALA A 157 14.39 -5.75 3.94
C ALA A 157 13.53 -6.56 2.96
N VAL A 158 12.25 -6.19 2.81
CA VAL A 158 11.27 -6.97 2.07
C VAL A 158 10.99 -6.32 0.72
N LEU A 159 11.21 -7.07 -0.36
CA LEU A 159 10.91 -6.65 -1.72
C LEU A 159 9.68 -7.44 -2.20
N THR A 160 8.53 -6.77 -2.27
CA THR A 160 7.29 -7.36 -2.81
C THR A 160 7.33 -7.37 -4.34
N ASN A 161 6.21 -7.59 -5.02
CA ASN A 161 6.16 -7.62 -6.48
C ASN A 161 6.84 -6.40 -7.12
N ILE A 162 7.74 -6.64 -8.09
CA ILE A 162 8.44 -5.61 -8.85
C ILE A 162 7.92 -5.62 -10.30
N GLY A 163 7.54 -4.45 -10.79
CA GLY A 163 7.03 -4.25 -12.15
C GLY A 163 7.18 -2.79 -12.59
N LEU A 164 6.75 -2.50 -13.80
CA LEU A 164 6.82 -1.14 -14.35
C LEU A 164 5.79 -0.23 -13.67
N ASP A 165 6.27 0.76 -12.94
CA ASP A 165 5.51 1.91 -12.43
C ASP A 165 6.51 3.04 -12.15
N HIS A 166 6.03 4.28 -12.13
CA HIS A 166 6.86 5.48 -11.91
C HIS A 166 8.10 5.53 -12.84
N THR A 167 7.96 5.08 -14.08
CA THR A 167 9.08 4.91 -15.03
C THR A 167 9.85 6.20 -15.32
N LYS A 168 9.20 7.36 -15.19
CA LYS A 168 9.84 8.69 -15.36
C LYS A 168 10.88 8.98 -14.26
N VAL A 169 10.79 8.32 -13.11
CA VAL A 169 11.66 8.55 -11.94
C VAL A 169 12.57 7.35 -11.69
N LEU A 170 12.04 6.14 -11.77
CA LEU A 170 12.73 4.91 -11.36
C LEU A 170 13.44 4.19 -12.52
N GLY A 171 13.22 4.64 -13.77
CA GLY A 171 13.78 4.01 -14.97
C GLY A 171 12.77 3.19 -15.77
N ASN A 172 13.13 2.86 -17.01
CA ASN A 172 12.23 2.29 -18.01
C ASN A 172 12.30 0.76 -18.10
N THR A 173 13.09 0.10 -17.25
CA THR A 173 13.20 -1.36 -17.18
C THR A 173 12.90 -1.88 -15.78
N VAL A 174 12.46 -3.12 -15.69
CA VAL A 174 12.15 -3.75 -14.40
C VAL A 174 13.42 -3.91 -13.56
N GLU A 175 14.55 -4.16 -14.22
CA GLU A 175 15.86 -4.26 -13.57
C GLU A 175 16.32 -2.93 -12.96
N ALA A 176 16.13 -1.80 -13.66
CA ALA A 176 16.44 -0.47 -13.11
C ALA A 176 15.58 -0.15 -11.87
N ILE A 177 14.28 -0.47 -11.95
CA ILE A 177 13.36 -0.33 -10.82
C ILE A 177 13.77 -1.24 -9.65
N ALA A 178 14.20 -2.47 -9.95
CA ALA A 178 14.69 -3.42 -8.94
C ALA A 178 15.95 -2.91 -8.26
N ALA A 179 16.89 -2.33 -9.00
CA ALA A 179 18.13 -1.75 -8.46
C ALA A 179 17.83 -0.64 -7.45
N THR A 180 16.94 0.31 -7.80
CA THR A 180 16.52 1.38 -6.89
C THR A 180 15.83 0.83 -5.64
N LYS A 181 14.96 -0.20 -5.79
CA LYS A 181 14.27 -0.83 -4.66
C LYS A 181 15.25 -1.60 -3.75
N ALA A 182 16.20 -2.30 -4.33
CA ALA A 182 17.23 -3.03 -3.58
C ALA A 182 18.12 -2.12 -2.72
N GLY A 183 18.07 -0.80 -2.93
CA GLY A 183 18.76 0.18 -2.09
C GLY A 183 18.36 0.19 -0.61
N ILE A 184 17.21 -0.44 -0.24
CA ILE A 184 16.83 -0.64 1.18
C ILE A 184 17.64 -1.76 1.87
N ILE A 185 18.36 -2.57 1.10
CA ILE A 185 19.20 -3.66 1.63
C ILE A 185 20.49 -3.06 2.15
N LYS A 186 20.71 -3.19 3.45
CA LYS A 186 21.85 -2.65 4.20
C LYS A 186 22.68 -3.79 4.81
N PRO A 187 23.94 -3.54 5.21
CA PRO A 187 24.67 -4.49 6.04
C PRO A 187 23.86 -4.88 7.29
N ASP A 188 24.03 -6.10 7.77
CA ASP A 188 23.34 -6.66 8.94
C ASP A 188 21.81 -6.84 8.84
N CYS A 189 21.20 -6.59 7.66
CA CYS A 189 19.81 -6.97 7.42
C CYS A 189 19.68 -8.36 6.76
N HIS A 190 18.46 -8.89 6.68
CA HIS A 190 18.12 -10.06 5.88
C HIS A 190 17.12 -9.64 4.79
N ALA A 191 17.43 -9.94 3.53
CA ALA A 191 16.55 -9.60 2.42
C ALA A 191 15.52 -10.72 2.16
N VAL A 192 14.25 -10.34 1.98
CA VAL A 192 13.16 -11.24 1.55
C VAL A 192 12.64 -10.75 0.20
N LEU A 193 12.54 -11.65 -0.78
CA LEU A 193 12.16 -11.31 -2.14
C LEU A 193 10.92 -12.08 -2.59
N TYR A 194 9.97 -11.37 -3.16
CA TYR A 194 8.88 -11.94 -3.96
C TYR A 194 9.48 -12.56 -5.24
N PRO A 195 9.13 -13.80 -5.62
CA PRO A 195 9.61 -14.45 -6.84
C PRO A 195 9.39 -13.58 -8.09
N CYS A 196 10.43 -13.41 -8.87
CA CYS A 196 10.44 -12.54 -10.03
C CYS A 196 11.32 -13.16 -11.17
N ALA A 197 11.38 -12.48 -12.31
CA ALA A 197 12.22 -12.90 -13.42
C ALA A 197 13.70 -13.06 -12.99
N PRO A 198 14.45 -14.04 -13.53
CA PRO A 198 15.83 -14.28 -13.12
C PRO A 198 16.75 -13.05 -13.21
N SER A 199 16.56 -12.19 -14.22
CA SER A 199 17.31 -10.93 -14.37
C SER A 199 17.07 -9.97 -13.21
N VAL A 200 15.84 -9.86 -12.74
CA VAL A 200 15.44 -9.01 -11.61
C VAL A 200 15.97 -9.59 -10.29
N GLN A 201 15.85 -10.92 -10.13
CA GLN A 201 16.39 -11.61 -8.94
C GLN A 201 17.91 -11.44 -8.82
N GLU A 202 18.63 -11.51 -9.96
CA GLU A 202 20.10 -11.30 -9.97
C GLU A 202 20.47 -9.89 -9.54
N VAL A 203 19.74 -8.84 -9.96
CA VAL A 203 19.96 -7.47 -9.49
C VAL A 203 19.87 -7.39 -7.96
N VAL A 204 18.85 -7.99 -7.37
CA VAL A 204 18.69 -8.02 -5.90
C VAL A 204 19.81 -8.85 -5.25
N ALA A 205 20.15 -10.01 -5.80
CA ALA A 205 21.21 -10.88 -5.30
C ALA A 205 22.59 -10.19 -5.31
N VAL A 206 22.90 -9.43 -6.37
CA VAL A 206 24.13 -8.61 -6.43
C VAL A 206 24.18 -7.61 -5.27
N ARG A 207 23.07 -6.92 -5.01
CA ARG A 207 23.01 -5.97 -3.89
C ARG A 207 23.16 -6.66 -2.54
N CYS A 208 22.52 -7.84 -2.36
CA CYS A 208 22.67 -8.65 -1.13
C CYS A 208 24.12 -9.06 -0.91
N ARG A 209 24.80 -9.56 -1.95
CA ARG A 209 26.24 -9.91 -1.86
C ARG A 209 27.10 -8.70 -1.48
N ALA A 210 26.85 -7.55 -2.10
CA ALA A 210 27.59 -6.32 -1.81
C ALA A 210 27.37 -5.83 -0.36
N ALA A 211 26.19 -6.05 0.20
CA ALA A 211 25.86 -5.69 1.58
C ALA A 211 26.23 -6.78 2.60
N GLY A 212 26.62 -7.99 2.17
CA GLY A 212 26.79 -9.13 3.05
C GLY A 212 25.47 -9.62 3.67
N ALA A 213 24.34 -9.29 3.07
CA ALA A 213 23.00 -9.61 3.55
C ALA A 213 22.51 -10.96 2.99
N PRO A 214 22.02 -11.89 3.81
CA PRO A 214 21.35 -13.09 3.31
C PRO A 214 20.11 -12.73 2.48
N LEU A 215 19.81 -13.57 1.46
CA LEU A 215 18.62 -13.44 0.62
C LEU A 215 17.76 -14.70 0.74
N THR A 216 16.49 -14.52 1.09
CA THR A 216 15.48 -15.58 1.03
C THR A 216 14.41 -15.19 0.01
N VAL A 217 14.16 -16.05 -0.96
CA VAL A 217 13.07 -15.89 -1.92
C VAL A 217 11.87 -16.68 -1.42
N ALA A 218 10.68 -16.07 -1.40
CA ALA A 218 9.46 -16.75 -1.00
C ALA A 218 9.14 -17.89 -1.98
N ASP A 219 8.72 -19.05 -1.46
CA ASP A 219 8.44 -20.25 -2.27
C ASP A 219 6.96 -20.32 -2.62
N PHE A 220 6.59 -19.91 -3.86
CA PHE A 220 5.20 -19.97 -4.30
C PHE A 220 4.72 -21.38 -4.67
N ASP A 221 5.61 -22.33 -4.86
CA ASP A 221 5.24 -23.73 -5.09
C ASP A 221 4.72 -24.39 -3.79
N ALA A 222 5.15 -23.85 -2.64
CA ALA A 222 4.64 -24.26 -1.32
C ALA A 222 3.26 -23.65 -0.97
N LEU A 223 2.69 -22.76 -1.83
CA LEU A 223 1.42 -22.09 -1.61
C LEU A 223 0.29 -22.84 -2.30
N SER A 224 -0.79 -23.12 -1.57
CA SER A 224 -2.01 -23.69 -2.14
C SER A 224 -3.25 -23.09 -1.51
N SER A 225 -4.25 -22.73 -2.35
CA SER A 225 -5.59 -22.35 -1.88
C SER A 225 -6.35 -23.60 -1.46
N VAL A 226 -7.13 -23.48 -0.39
CA VAL A 226 -8.03 -24.52 0.12
C VAL A 226 -9.49 -24.11 -0.12
N CYS A 227 -9.82 -22.84 0.15
CA CYS A 227 -11.16 -22.29 -0.02
C CYS A 227 -11.08 -20.78 -0.22
N ASP A 228 -11.81 -20.29 -1.23
CA ASP A 228 -11.87 -18.88 -1.58
C ASP A 228 -13.33 -18.44 -1.66
N THR A 229 -13.74 -17.55 -0.77
CA THR A 229 -15.07 -16.96 -0.71
C THR A 229 -14.99 -15.45 -0.53
N LEU A 230 -16.11 -14.73 -0.72
CA LEU A 230 -16.17 -13.29 -0.44
C LEU A 230 -16.04 -12.95 1.06
N GLU A 231 -16.07 -13.92 1.96
CA GLU A 231 -15.86 -13.80 3.41
C GLU A 231 -14.38 -13.92 3.80
N GLY A 232 -13.53 -14.48 2.93
CA GLY A 232 -12.13 -14.70 3.18
C GLY A 232 -11.58 -15.90 2.43
N GLN A 233 -10.29 -16.12 2.61
CA GLN A 233 -9.52 -17.20 2.00
C GLN A 233 -8.98 -18.13 3.07
N ILE A 234 -8.91 -19.45 2.75
CA ILE A 234 -8.19 -20.47 3.52
C ILE A 234 -7.12 -21.04 2.62
N PHE A 235 -5.88 -21.08 3.10
CA PHE A 235 -4.73 -21.50 2.31
C PHE A 235 -3.67 -22.22 3.14
N ASN A 236 -2.77 -22.93 2.46
CA ASN A 236 -1.58 -23.51 3.05
C ASN A 236 -0.33 -22.81 2.51
N TYR A 237 0.71 -22.71 3.33
CA TYR A 237 2.03 -22.28 2.91
C TYR A 237 3.11 -23.03 3.70
N GLY A 238 3.91 -23.81 3.01
CA GLY A 238 4.95 -24.65 3.64
C GLY A 238 4.40 -25.50 4.79
N PRO A 239 4.92 -25.31 6.02
CA PRO A 239 4.46 -26.06 7.19
C PRO A 239 3.08 -25.59 7.68
N TYR A 240 2.66 -24.38 7.36
CA TYR A 240 1.40 -23.81 7.82
C TYR A 240 0.22 -24.38 7.02
N LYS A 241 -0.77 -24.95 7.72
CA LYS A 241 -1.99 -25.52 7.13
C LYS A 241 -3.20 -24.75 7.60
N ASP A 242 -4.20 -24.62 6.70
CA ASP A 242 -5.50 -24.01 6.97
C ASP A 242 -5.40 -22.60 7.59
N LEU A 243 -4.49 -21.77 7.07
CA LEU A 243 -4.40 -20.37 7.45
C LEU A 243 -5.61 -19.62 6.91
N ARG A 244 -6.19 -18.74 7.72
CA ARG A 244 -7.33 -17.91 7.36
C ARG A 244 -6.90 -16.46 7.15
N MET A 245 -7.42 -15.84 6.11
CA MET A 245 -7.12 -14.44 5.77
C MET A 245 -8.34 -13.76 5.14
N PRO A 246 -8.75 -12.56 5.63
CA PRO A 246 -9.89 -11.83 5.08
C PRO A 246 -9.58 -11.07 3.78
N LEU A 247 -8.29 -10.87 3.44
CA LEU A 247 -7.93 -10.21 2.19
C LEU A 247 -8.11 -11.17 1.01
N LEU A 248 -8.77 -10.70 -0.06
CA LEU A 248 -9.24 -11.53 -1.17
C LEU A 248 -8.34 -11.45 -2.41
N GLY A 249 -8.29 -12.55 -3.17
CA GLY A 249 -7.60 -12.71 -4.44
C GLY A 249 -6.24 -13.38 -4.34
N GLY A 250 -5.89 -14.16 -5.34
CA GLY A 250 -4.66 -14.95 -5.39
C GLY A 250 -3.37 -14.13 -5.23
N HIS A 251 -3.40 -12.84 -5.60
CA HIS A 251 -2.27 -11.93 -5.35
C HIS A 251 -2.06 -11.66 -3.85
N GLN A 252 -3.12 -11.69 -3.02
CA GLN A 252 -3.00 -11.54 -1.57
C GLN A 252 -2.41 -12.80 -0.92
N LEU A 253 -2.70 -14.00 -1.45
CA LEU A 253 -2.03 -15.22 -1.01
C LEU A 253 -0.53 -15.16 -1.26
N ARG A 254 -0.09 -14.60 -2.39
CA ARG A 254 1.34 -14.38 -2.68
C ARG A 254 1.96 -13.34 -1.75
N ASN A 255 1.25 -12.26 -1.43
CA ASN A 255 1.69 -11.29 -0.44
C ASN A 255 1.80 -11.94 0.96
N ALA A 256 0.87 -12.83 1.32
CA ALA A 256 0.90 -13.61 2.57
C ALA A 256 2.11 -14.56 2.61
N ALA A 257 2.45 -15.22 1.49
CA ALA A 257 3.66 -16.04 1.41
C ALA A 257 4.92 -15.22 1.68
N VAL A 258 5.04 -14.00 1.13
CA VAL A 258 6.15 -13.08 1.43
C VAL A 258 6.15 -12.67 2.89
N ALA A 259 4.99 -12.35 3.46
CA ALA A 259 4.87 -12.01 4.88
C ALA A 259 5.28 -13.18 5.78
N LEU A 260 4.83 -14.41 5.50
CA LEU A 260 5.20 -15.62 6.25
C LEU A 260 6.69 -15.93 6.15
N THR A 261 7.28 -15.83 4.96
CA THR A 261 8.73 -15.93 4.76
C THR A 261 9.49 -14.90 5.60
N THR A 262 8.96 -13.66 5.67
CA THR A 262 9.54 -12.61 6.51
C THR A 262 9.43 -12.93 8.00
N ILE A 263 8.31 -13.49 8.45
CA ILE A 263 8.14 -13.96 9.84
C ILE A 263 9.16 -15.06 10.18
N ASP A 264 9.40 -16.00 9.27
CA ASP A 264 10.40 -17.05 9.51
C ASP A 264 11.82 -16.46 9.57
N VAL A 265 12.14 -15.45 8.77
CA VAL A 265 13.39 -14.68 8.87
C VAL A 265 13.49 -13.96 10.21
N LEU A 266 12.44 -13.30 10.68
CA LEU A 266 12.43 -12.64 12.00
C LEU A 266 12.66 -13.63 13.14
N ARG A 267 12.07 -14.83 13.08
CA ARG A 267 12.33 -15.91 14.04
C ARG A 267 13.80 -16.31 14.07
N GLN A 268 14.42 -16.47 12.90
CA GLN A 268 15.86 -16.78 12.79
C GLN A 268 16.74 -15.66 13.41
N ARG A 269 16.24 -14.43 13.43
CA ARG A 269 16.90 -13.28 14.06
C ARG A 269 16.55 -13.10 15.55
N GLY A 270 15.84 -14.07 16.15
CA GLY A 270 15.55 -14.10 17.59
C GLY A 270 14.21 -13.49 18.01
N TRP A 271 13.34 -13.10 17.07
CA TRP A 271 11.99 -12.63 17.39
C TRP A 271 11.09 -13.81 17.78
N HIS A 272 10.44 -13.73 18.93
CA HIS A 272 9.54 -14.77 19.43
C HIS A 272 8.15 -14.60 18.83
N ILE A 273 7.84 -15.30 17.75
CA ILE A 273 6.56 -15.27 17.05
C ILE A 273 6.10 -16.72 16.93
N ASP A 274 5.15 -17.14 17.74
CA ASP A 274 4.64 -18.52 17.69
C ASP A 274 3.63 -18.72 16.54
N GLU A 275 3.22 -19.95 16.29
CA GLU A 275 2.28 -20.27 15.24
C GLU A 275 0.88 -19.71 15.53
N SER A 276 0.49 -19.60 16.80
CA SER A 276 -0.79 -19.04 17.20
C SER A 276 -0.88 -17.56 16.85
N ALA A 277 0.21 -16.82 17.06
CA ALA A 277 0.31 -15.41 16.65
C ALA A 277 0.22 -15.21 15.13
N VAL A 278 0.86 -16.11 14.36
CA VAL A 278 0.75 -16.10 12.89
C VAL A 278 -0.70 -16.31 12.45
N ARG A 279 -1.37 -17.33 12.97
CA ARG A 279 -2.77 -17.65 12.64
C ARG A 279 -3.71 -16.51 13.02
N GLN A 280 -3.59 -16.02 14.24
CA GLN A 280 -4.41 -14.92 14.75
C GLN A 280 -4.16 -13.63 13.97
N GLY A 281 -2.89 -13.28 13.73
CA GLY A 281 -2.51 -12.06 13.02
C GLY A 281 -3.03 -12.04 11.58
N LEU A 282 -2.86 -13.15 10.83
CA LEU A 282 -3.40 -13.24 9.48
C LEU A 282 -4.92 -13.18 9.45
N ALA A 283 -5.61 -13.89 10.35
CA ALA A 283 -7.07 -13.89 10.42
C ALA A 283 -7.67 -12.53 10.81
N GLN A 284 -6.91 -11.70 11.53
CA GLN A 284 -7.31 -10.35 11.94
C GLN A 284 -6.76 -9.24 11.04
N THR A 285 -6.05 -9.58 9.96
CA THR A 285 -5.49 -8.58 9.05
C THR A 285 -6.60 -7.77 8.40
N ALA A 286 -6.56 -6.44 8.56
CA ALA A 286 -7.45 -5.51 7.89
C ALA A 286 -6.62 -4.57 7.02
N TRP A 287 -6.98 -4.47 5.73
CA TRP A 287 -6.34 -3.53 4.82
C TRP A 287 -7.37 -3.00 3.82
N PRO A 288 -7.95 -1.83 4.08
CA PRO A 288 -9.02 -1.28 3.27
C PRO A 288 -8.64 -1.07 1.81
N GLY A 289 -9.65 -1.12 0.93
CA GLY A 289 -9.50 -0.81 -0.49
C GLY A 289 -8.67 -1.82 -1.28
N ARG A 290 -8.67 -3.10 -0.86
CA ARG A 290 -8.07 -4.21 -1.61
C ARG A 290 -9.09 -5.31 -1.79
N PHE A 291 -9.84 -5.26 -2.89
CA PHE A 291 -10.99 -6.11 -3.19
C PHE A 291 -11.91 -6.25 -1.98
N GLN A 292 -12.17 -5.13 -1.33
CA GLN A 292 -12.91 -5.07 -0.07
C GLN A 292 -14.43 -5.02 -0.33
N VAL A 293 -15.18 -5.99 0.17
CA VAL A 293 -16.65 -5.96 0.17
C VAL A 293 -17.12 -5.03 1.27
N VAL A 294 -17.79 -3.93 0.91
CA VAL A 294 -18.32 -2.92 1.87
C VAL A 294 -19.82 -2.94 1.99
N ARG A 295 -20.54 -3.59 1.07
CA ARG A 295 -21.99 -3.76 1.09
C ARG A 295 -22.35 -5.05 0.36
N ARG A 296 -23.47 -5.69 0.75
CA ARG A 296 -23.90 -6.99 0.20
C ARG A 296 -25.10 -6.92 -0.75
N GLN A 297 -25.93 -5.90 -0.65
CA GLN A 297 -27.14 -5.76 -1.49
C GLN A 297 -27.32 -4.30 -1.92
N PRO A 298 -26.98 -3.94 -3.17
CA PRO A 298 -26.12 -4.72 -4.09
C PRO A 298 -24.73 -4.93 -3.50
N THR A 299 -24.00 -5.93 -4.00
CA THR A 299 -22.60 -6.12 -3.57
C THR A 299 -21.75 -4.97 -4.08
N ILE A 300 -21.05 -4.29 -3.17
CA ILE A 300 -20.13 -3.19 -3.51
C ILE A 300 -18.73 -3.56 -3.06
N ILE A 301 -17.79 -3.55 -4.02
CA ILE A 301 -16.40 -3.88 -3.82
C ILE A 301 -15.54 -2.64 -4.08
N LEU A 302 -14.63 -2.35 -3.16
CA LEU A 302 -13.63 -1.29 -3.29
C LEU A 302 -12.27 -1.90 -3.62
N ASP A 303 -11.62 -1.40 -4.67
CA ASP A 303 -10.24 -1.78 -5.01
C ASP A 303 -9.41 -0.58 -5.45
N GLY A 304 -8.27 -0.38 -4.80
CA GLY A 304 -7.34 0.71 -5.08
C GLY A 304 -6.40 0.47 -6.27
N GLY A 305 -6.70 -0.50 -7.12
CA GLY A 305 -5.93 -0.78 -8.32
C GLY A 305 -5.85 0.45 -9.23
N HIS A 306 -4.63 0.85 -9.61
CA HIS A 306 -4.36 2.09 -10.32
C HIS A 306 -3.20 1.99 -11.34
N ASN A 307 -2.77 0.78 -11.66
CA ASN A 307 -1.80 0.48 -12.70
C ASN A 307 -2.19 -0.82 -13.44
N PRO A 308 -1.60 -1.12 -14.61
CA PRO A 308 -1.98 -2.30 -15.41
C PRO A 308 -1.86 -3.62 -14.64
N GLN A 309 -0.83 -3.83 -13.83
CA GLN A 309 -0.67 -5.06 -13.04
C GLN A 309 -1.75 -5.22 -11.97
N CYS A 310 -2.13 -4.13 -11.31
CA CYS A 310 -3.26 -4.14 -10.35
C CYS A 310 -4.57 -4.50 -11.05
N MET A 311 -4.81 -4.00 -12.27
CA MET A 311 -6.02 -4.32 -13.02
C MET A 311 -6.06 -5.78 -13.49
N VAL A 312 -4.91 -6.38 -13.81
CA VAL A 312 -4.84 -7.84 -14.05
C VAL A 312 -5.27 -8.60 -12.79
N SER A 313 -4.78 -8.20 -11.61
CA SER A 313 -5.15 -8.84 -10.35
C SER A 313 -6.62 -8.65 -10.00
N LEU A 314 -7.16 -7.43 -10.18
CA LEU A 314 -8.58 -7.13 -9.99
C LEU A 314 -9.46 -7.93 -10.93
N ALA A 315 -9.12 -7.99 -12.22
CA ALA A 315 -9.87 -8.77 -13.21
C ALA A 315 -9.83 -10.28 -12.89
N ALA A 316 -8.71 -10.80 -12.40
CA ALA A 316 -8.61 -12.18 -11.94
C ALA A 316 -9.53 -12.43 -10.75
N ALA A 317 -9.51 -11.55 -9.73
CA ALA A 317 -10.39 -11.66 -8.57
C ALA A 317 -11.88 -11.57 -8.95
N ILE A 318 -12.26 -10.66 -9.87
CA ILE A 318 -13.67 -10.61 -10.37
C ILE A 318 -14.07 -11.94 -11.01
N ARG A 319 -13.23 -12.55 -11.85
CA ARG A 319 -13.53 -13.85 -12.47
C ARG A 319 -13.64 -14.98 -11.46
N GLU A 320 -12.82 -14.95 -10.42
CA GLU A 320 -12.75 -15.95 -9.38
C GLU A 320 -13.97 -15.89 -8.44
N TYR A 321 -14.27 -14.71 -7.90
CA TYR A 321 -15.33 -14.52 -6.88
C TYR A 321 -16.71 -14.23 -7.45
N LEU A 322 -16.80 -13.80 -8.72
CA LEU A 322 -18.04 -13.38 -9.39
C LEU A 322 -18.16 -14.06 -10.79
N PRO A 323 -18.08 -15.38 -10.87
CA PRO A 323 -18.01 -16.09 -12.16
C PRO A 323 -19.26 -15.82 -13.00
N GLY A 324 -19.03 -15.34 -14.24
CA GLY A 324 -20.12 -15.08 -15.20
C GLY A 324 -20.99 -13.86 -14.90
N GLN A 325 -20.68 -13.09 -13.86
CA GLN A 325 -21.45 -11.89 -13.49
C GLN A 325 -20.74 -10.62 -14.01
N PRO A 326 -21.33 -9.89 -14.98
CA PRO A 326 -20.78 -8.60 -15.37
C PRO A 326 -21.05 -7.55 -14.29
N VAL A 327 -20.02 -6.72 -14.00
CA VAL A 327 -20.07 -5.76 -12.89
C VAL A 327 -20.33 -4.33 -13.37
N THR A 328 -21.03 -3.54 -12.58
CA THR A 328 -21.07 -2.07 -12.74
C THR A 328 -19.75 -1.50 -12.23
N VAL A 329 -19.05 -0.73 -13.04
CA VAL A 329 -17.74 -0.16 -12.68
C VAL A 329 -17.85 1.33 -12.44
N LEU A 330 -17.65 1.77 -11.19
CA LEU A 330 -17.44 3.18 -10.84
C LEU A 330 -15.94 3.45 -10.81
N THR A 331 -15.46 4.39 -11.62
CA THR A 331 -14.03 4.56 -11.79
C THR A 331 -13.60 6.01 -12.04
N GLY A 332 -12.38 6.32 -11.60
CA GLY A 332 -11.67 7.55 -11.88
C GLY A 332 -10.17 7.30 -11.74
N VAL A 333 -9.37 7.88 -12.62
CA VAL A 333 -7.93 7.61 -12.72
C VAL A 333 -7.12 8.90 -12.70
N LEU A 334 -5.82 8.78 -12.46
CA LEU A 334 -4.87 9.88 -12.67
C LEU A 334 -4.41 9.89 -14.13
N ALA A 335 -4.24 11.07 -14.71
CA ALA A 335 -3.90 11.27 -16.13
C ALA A 335 -2.52 10.72 -16.52
N ASP A 336 -1.62 10.57 -15.54
CA ASP A 336 -0.26 10.05 -15.73
C ASP A 336 -0.16 8.51 -15.76
N LYS A 337 -1.29 7.81 -15.58
CA LYS A 337 -1.34 6.34 -15.59
C LYS A 337 -1.63 5.78 -16.98
N ASP A 338 -1.17 4.56 -17.25
CA ASP A 338 -1.49 3.82 -18.49
C ASP A 338 -2.91 3.23 -18.38
N TYR A 339 -3.91 4.14 -18.36
CA TYR A 339 -5.31 3.74 -18.22
C TYR A 339 -5.81 2.93 -19.43
N GLY A 340 -5.19 3.03 -20.59
CA GLY A 340 -5.48 2.17 -21.74
C GLY A 340 -5.33 0.70 -21.38
N LYS A 341 -4.13 0.30 -20.97
CA LYS A 341 -3.85 -1.08 -20.55
C LYS A 341 -4.64 -1.50 -19.31
N MET A 342 -4.98 -0.56 -18.42
CA MET A 342 -5.83 -0.85 -17.26
C MET A 342 -7.21 -1.31 -17.68
N TYR A 343 -7.89 -0.56 -18.56
CA TYR A 343 -9.26 -0.88 -18.97
C TYR A 343 -9.36 -2.00 -20.00
N ASP A 344 -8.31 -2.30 -20.76
CA ASP A 344 -8.25 -3.51 -21.59
C ASP A 344 -8.51 -4.78 -20.75
N GLN A 345 -8.08 -4.79 -19.47
CA GLN A 345 -8.29 -5.91 -18.57
C GLN A 345 -9.70 -5.95 -17.98
N LEU A 346 -10.29 -4.78 -17.70
CA LEU A 346 -11.53 -4.66 -16.95
C LEU A 346 -12.77 -4.61 -17.84
N ALA A 347 -12.67 -4.04 -19.05
CA ALA A 347 -13.80 -3.85 -19.95
C ALA A 347 -14.54 -5.13 -20.35
N PRO A 348 -13.87 -6.29 -20.54
CA PRO A 348 -14.57 -7.54 -20.80
C PRO A 348 -15.52 -7.99 -19.67
N LEU A 349 -15.26 -7.54 -18.43
CA LEU A 349 -16.02 -7.91 -17.23
C LEU A 349 -17.08 -6.86 -16.86
N ALA A 350 -16.99 -5.67 -17.45
CA ALA A 350 -17.91 -4.58 -17.15
C ALA A 350 -19.26 -4.75 -17.87
N ALA A 351 -20.36 -4.57 -17.14
CA ALA A 351 -21.68 -4.32 -17.70
C ALA A 351 -21.80 -2.88 -18.22
N ARG A 352 -21.24 -1.94 -17.45
CA ARG A 352 -21.20 -0.49 -17.73
C ARG A 352 -20.11 0.20 -16.96
N PHE A 353 -19.79 1.41 -17.36
CA PHE A 353 -18.88 2.30 -16.67
C PHE A 353 -19.60 3.57 -16.19
N ILE A 354 -19.25 4.01 -14.99
CA ILE A 354 -19.60 5.31 -14.44
C ILE A 354 -18.28 5.99 -14.10
N THR A 355 -18.02 7.14 -14.71
CA THR A 355 -16.76 7.86 -14.54
C THR A 355 -16.93 9.07 -13.64
N VAL A 356 -15.94 9.31 -12.78
CA VAL A 356 -15.88 10.46 -11.89
C VAL A 356 -14.45 11.01 -11.86
N THR A 357 -14.28 12.27 -11.50
CA THR A 357 -12.96 12.88 -11.33
C THR A 357 -12.51 12.73 -9.87
N PRO A 358 -11.43 11.97 -9.57
CA PRO A 358 -10.88 11.89 -8.21
C PRO A 358 -10.42 13.26 -7.70
N HIS A 359 -10.52 13.48 -6.38
CA HIS A 359 -10.02 14.71 -5.75
C HIS A 359 -8.49 14.71 -5.69
N ASN A 360 -7.84 14.92 -6.82
CA ASN A 360 -6.40 15.02 -6.95
C ASN A 360 -6.04 15.93 -8.14
N PRO A 361 -5.04 16.82 -8.04
CA PRO A 361 -4.66 17.73 -9.13
C PRO A 361 -4.18 17.03 -10.40
N ARG A 362 -3.80 15.75 -10.32
CA ARG A 362 -3.39 14.94 -11.48
C ARG A 362 -4.54 14.09 -12.04
N ALA A 363 -5.77 14.26 -11.55
CA ALA A 363 -6.90 13.44 -11.99
C ALA A 363 -7.20 13.67 -13.48
N LEU A 364 -7.57 12.60 -14.18
CA LEU A 364 -8.18 12.69 -15.50
C LEU A 364 -9.65 13.10 -15.34
N ASP A 365 -10.11 14.03 -16.17
CA ASP A 365 -11.51 14.46 -16.18
C ASP A 365 -12.48 13.30 -16.47
N ALA A 366 -13.63 13.30 -15.79
CA ALA A 366 -14.63 12.24 -15.93
C ALA A 366 -15.17 12.13 -17.36
N GLY A 367 -15.36 13.26 -18.04
CA GLY A 367 -15.84 13.30 -19.43
C GLY A 367 -14.79 12.77 -20.42
N GLU A 368 -13.51 13.10 -20.21
CA GLU A 368 -12.40 12.58 -21.01
C GLU A 368 -12.28 11.06 -20.84
N LEU A 369 -12.34 10.58 -19.60
CA LEU A 369 -12.31 9.13 -19.30
C LEU A 369 -13.51 8.43 -19.93
N ALA A 370 -14.72 9.02 -19.85
CA ALA A 370 -15.90 8.46 -20.46
C ALA A 370 -15.77 8.39 -22.00
N ALA A 371 -15.26 9.44 -22.64
CA ALA A 371 -15.00 9.44 -24.07
C ALA A 371 -14.06 8.31 -24.48
N PHE A 372 -12.99 8.09 -23.70
CA PHE A 372 -12.07 7.00 -23.93
C PHE A 372 -12.73 5.62 -23.78
N LEU A 373 -13.54 5.40 -22.72
CA LEU A 373 -14.13 4.10 -22.40
C LEU A 373 -15.23 3.67 -23.39
N ARG A 374 -15.87 4.59 -24.13
CA ARG A 374 -16.85 4.27 -25.18
C ARG A 374 -16.30 3.35 -26.27
N ARG A 375 -14.97 3.32 -26.47
CA ARG A 375 -14.31 2.40 -27.41
C ARG A 375 -14.58 0.91 -27.16
N TYR A 376 -14.91 0.55 -25.92
CA TYR A 376 -15.21 -0.84 -25.54
C TYR A 376 -16.65 -1.25 -25.81
N GLY A 377 -17.48 -0.39 -26.39
CA GLY A 377 -18.86 -0.70 -26.75
C GLY A 377 -19.81 -0.93 -25.56
N LYS A 378 -19.42 -0.45 -24.37
CA LYS A 378 -20.23 -0.56 -23.15
C LYS A 378 -20.95 0.77 -22.87
N PRO A 379 -22.11 0.76 -22.18
CA PRO A 379 -22.71 1.99 -21.66
C PRO A 379 -21.73 2.73 -20.74
N VAL A 380 -21.56 4.04 -20.95
CA VAL A 380 -20.66 4.89 -20.15
C VAL A 380 -21.41 6.16 -19.76
N THR A 381 -21.44 6.47 -18.47
CA THR A 381 -22.00 7.71 -17.89
C THR A 381 -20.91 8.48 -17.17
N ALA A 382 -20.67 9.74 -17.56
CA ALA A 382 -19.83 10.66 -16.79
C ALA A 382 -20.70 11.38 -15.76
N CYS A 383 -20.20 11.53 -14.55
CA CYS A 383 -20.84 12.25 -13.46
C CYS A 383 -19.95 13.39 -12.98
N ASP A 384 -20.55 14.54 -12.66
CA ASP A 384 -19.84 15.74 -12.25
C ASP A 384 -19.24 15.62 -10.85
N THR A 385 -19.85 14.82 -10.00
CA THR A 385 -19.39 14.59 -8.62
C THR A 385 -19.30 13.10 -8.29
N ILE A 386 -18.41 12.76 -7.35
CA ILE A 386 -18.30 11.39 -6.85
C ILE A 386 -19.60 10.92 -6.21
N ARG A 387 -20.32 11.81 -5.50
CA ARG A 387 -21.62 11.51 -4.90
C ARG A 387 -22.67 11.14 -5.95
N GLU A 388 -22.74 11.90 -7.04
CA GLU A 388 -23.63 11.57 -8.17
C GLU A 388 -23.26 10.22 -8.78
N GLY A 389 -21.96 9.96 -9.00
CA GLY A 389 -21.45 8.68 -9.48
C GLY A 389 -21.85 7.51 -8.59
N VAL A 390 -21.77 7.66 -7.26
CA VAL A 390 -22.21 6.65 -6.30
C VAL A 390 -23.73 6.45 -6.37
N SER A 391 -24.54 7.52 -6.41
CA SER A 391 -25.99 7.43 -6.54
C SER A 391 -26.37 6.72 -7.83
N ARG A 392 -25.71 7.06 -8.95
CA ARG A 392 -25.93 6.42 -10.25
C ARG A 392 -25.53 4.95 -10.23
N MET A 393 -24.39 4.62 -9.63
CA MET A 393 -23.93 3.24 -9.46
C MET A 393 -24.96 2.40 -8.71
N LEU A 394 -25.51 2.92 -7.61
CA LEU A 394 -26.56 2.21 -6.84
C LEU A 394 -27.85 2.03 -7.65
N ALA A 395 -28.26 3.05 -8.41
CA ALA A 395 -29.47 2.98 -9.25
C ALA A 395 -29.31 2.01 -10.42
N ASP A 396 -28.11 1.92 -11.00
CA ASP A 396 -27.84 1.11 -12.18
C ASP A 396 -27.41 -0.33 -11.87
N THR A 397 -27.12 -0.65 -10.60
CA THR A 397 -26.75 -1.99 -10.16
C THR A 397 -27.97 -2.71 -9.58
N PRO A 398 -28.39 -3.86 -10.14
CA PRO A 398 -29.49 -4.65 -9.58
C PRO A 398 -29.22 -5.03 -8.12
N PRO A 399 -30.28 -5.29 -7.31
CA PRO A 399 -30.11 -5.66 -5.89
C PRO A 399 -29.23 -6.91 -5.66
N ASP A 400 -29.26 -7.86 -6.58
CA ASP A 400 -28.43 -9.08 -6.62
C ASP A 400 -27.14 -8.92 -7.43
N GLY A 401 -26.92 -7.73 -8.02
CA GLY A 401 -25.78 -7.41 -8.83
C GLY A 401 -24.56 -6.96 -8.01
N THR A 402 -23.47 -6.73 -8.72
CA THR A 402 -22.21 -6.27 -8.13
C THR A 402 -21.70 -4.99 -8.79
N ALA A 403 -21.26 -4.05 -7.96
CA ALA A 403 -20.50 -2.88 -8.39
C ALA A 403 -19.08 -2.92 -7.86
N VAL A 404 -18.12 -2.49 -8.68
CA VAL A 404 -16.70 -2.37 -8.34
C VAL A 404 -16.26 -0.92 -8.49
N CYS A 405 -15.74 -0.34 -7.40
CA CYS A 405 -15.16 0.99 -7.38
C CYS A 405 -13.64 0.87 -7.46
N CYS A 406 -13.01 1.42 -8.51
CA CYS A 406 -11.57 1.25 -8.74
C CYS A 406 -10.96 2.39 -9.55
N GLY A 407 -9.65 2.30 -9.83
CA GLY A 407 -8.90 3.21 -10.69
C GLY A 407 -7.98 4.18 -9.94
N SER A 408 -8.28 4.51 -8.68
CA SER A 408 -7.43 5.35 -7.84
C SER A 408 -7.74 5.15 -6.36
N LEU A 409 -6.70 5.08 -5.52
CA LEU A 409 -6.86 5.12 -4.06
C LEU A 409 -7.52 6.42 -3.57
N TYR A 410 -7.22 7.54 -4.24
CA TYR A 410 -7.81 8.85 -3.91
C TYR A 410 -9.33 8.94 -4.14
N LEU A 411 -9.91 7.99 -4.86
CA LEU A 411 -11.35 7.90 -5.08
C LEU A 411 -12.07 7.22 -3.91
N LEU A 412 -11.45 6.18 -3.32
CA LEU A 412 -12.14 5.24 -2.44
C LEU A 412 -12.71 5.88 -1.17
N GLY A 413 -11.95 6.79 -0.54
CA GLY A 413 -12.43 7.50 0.66
C GLY A 413 -13.71 8.28 0.42
N ASN A 414 -13.79 9.01 -0.71
CA ASN A 414 -14.98 9.76 -1.08
C ASN A 414 -16.17 8.87 -1.46
N VAL A 415 -15.90 7.70 -2.05
CA VAL A 415 -16.94 6.69 -2.34
C VAL A 415 -17.57 6.20 -1.04
N VAL A 416 -16.75 5.82 -0.04
CA VAL A 416 -17.26 5.36 1.27
C VAL A 416 -18.09 6.43 1.96
N GLN A 417 -17.57 7.67 2.06
CA GLN A 417 -18.31 8.79 2.62
C GLN A 417 -19.64 9.07 1.90
N SER A 418 -19.70 8.83 0.58
CA SER A 418 -20.92 9.00 -0.20
C SER A 418 -21.90 7.85 0.04
N LEU A 419 -21.42 6.60 0.23
CA LEU A 419 -22.25 5.44 0.55
C LEU A 419 -22.91 5.54 1.94
N GLU A 420 -22.24 6.17 2.91
CA GLU A 420 -22.78 6.39 4.26
C GLU A 420 -23.94 7.42 4.29
N LYS A 421 -24.05 8.25 3.25
CA LYS A 421 -25.05 9.33 3.15
C LYS A 421 -26.24 8.98 2.26
N VAL A 422 -26.26 7.80 1.68
CA VAL A 422 -27.31 7.25 0.81
C VAL A 422 -27.93 6.02 1.48
#